data_6ec52f7c0dd128a9529ee8ec610d4689
#
_entry.id   6ec52f7c0dd128a9529ee8ec610d4689
#
_cell.length_a   1.000
_cell.length_b   1.000
_cell.length_c   1.000
_cell.angle_alpha   90.00
_cell.angle_beta   90.00
_cell.angle_gamma   90.00
#
_symmetry.space_group_name_H-M   'P 1'
#
loop_
_entity.id
_entity.type
_entity.pdbx_description
1 polymer ?
#
loop_
_entity_poly.entity_id
_entity_poly.type
_entity_poly.pdbx_seq_one_letter_code
_entity_poly.pdbx_strand_id
1 'polypeptide(L)'
;VTAATGPVVGLDGRQRFNGASNSAGAASTLFNEVVRVRNIGEGSTSYYSLTVDRPMKNNWSYNVSYTTGRAKEAQSFGQTVALDGWTRNAVFNQNSIEVSRSDFEMRHRVQTTLARQFEFSKGWKTKVSLYYEGRSGNPYSYTYNNDVNGDGVTTNDLVYVPTGAGDPKISLAGMNPAQQAAYFDFLSTSGLNKYAGGFAPRNAFIQPWINQLDLRITQRIPVYSPVELEVFMDFINFGYWFSRQYFGDVKLLTNTNNAVYYRRIMGNASYNAAGQLVPTWTA
;
A
#
# COMPACT_ATOMS: atom_id res chain seq x y z
N VAL A 1 -4.02 26.77 1.25
CA VAL A 1 -2.74 27.50 1.29
C VAL A 1 -2.72 28.43 0.09
N THR A 2 -2.92 29.70 0.27
CA THR A 2 -2.78 30.70 -0.78
C THR A 2 -1.36 31.23 -0.71
N ALA A 3 -0.58 31.00 -1.75
CA ALA A 3 0.71 31.64 -1.89
C ALA A 3 0.48 33.17 -2.02
N ALA A 4 1.12 33.97 -1.18
CA ALA A 4 1.02 35.43 -1.23
C ALA A 4 1.58 36.02 -2.53
N THR A 5 2.22 35.24 -3.36
CA THR A 5 2.87 35.66 -4.63
C THR A 5 2.83 34.50 -5.63
N GLY A 6 1.69 33.94 -5.97
CA GLY A 6 1.58 32.84 -6.93
C GLY A 6 2.45 31.60 -6.63
N PRO A 7 2.09 30.43 -7.06
CA PRO A 7 2.88 29.24 -6.80
C PRO A 7 4.22 29.35 -7.56
N VAL A 8 5.32 29.33 -6.85
CA VAL A 8 6.62 29.07 -7.47
C VAL A 8 6.62 27.62 -7.92
N VAL A 9 6.79 27.36 -9.21
CA VAL A 9 6.83 26.01 -9.75
C VAL A 9 8.29 25.57 -9.86
N GLY A 10 8.62 24.42 -9.29
CA GLY A 10 9.91 23.77 -9.50
C GLY A 10 10.10 23.36 -10.96
N LEU A 11 11.33 23.15 -11.42
CA LEU A 11 11.59 22.68 -12.80
C LEU A 11 10.98 21.29 -13.07
N ASP A 12 10.76 20.50 -12.03
CA ASP A 12 10.04 19.23 -12.09
C ASP A 12 8.52 19.38 -12.30
N GLY A 13 8.00 20.61 -12.22
CA GLY A 13 6.58 20.94 -12.40
C GLY A 13 5.78 20.95 -11.10
N ARG A 14 6.38 20.70 -9.95
CA ARG A 14 5.73 20.69 -8.63
C ARG A 14 5.44 22.12 -8.19
N GLN A 15 4.21 22.38 -7.73
CA GLN A 15 3.86 23.63 -7.08
C GLN A 15 4.55 23.72 -5.72
N ARG A 16 5.17 24.86 -5.45
CA ARG A 16 5.85 25.14 -4.19
C ARG A 16 5.07 26.16 -3.39
N PHE A 17 4.90 25.87 -2.13
CA PHE A 17 4.30 26.77 -1.15
C PHE A 17 5.42 27.41 -0.35
N ASN A 18 5.32 28.65 0.03
CA ASN A 18 6.43 29.39 0.69
C ASN A 18 6.64 29.00 2.16
N GLY A 19 6.64 27.71 2.50
CA GLY A 19 7.09 27.18 3.81
C GLY A 19 6.40 27.72 5.05
N ALA A 20 5.52 28.64 4.89
CA ALA A 20 4.76 29.19 5.97
C ALA A 20 3.41 28.48 5.97
N SER A 21 3.37 27.36 6.64
CA SER A 21 2.16 26.99 7.32
C SER A 21 1.61 28.30 7.89
N ASN A 22 0.50 28.80 7.40
CA ASN A 22 -0.25 29.90 7.99
C ASN A 22 0.19 31.36 7.75
N SER A 23 1.04 31.66 6.80
CA SER A 23 1.35 33.08 6.48
C SER A 23 0.40 33.69 5.47
N ALA A 24 -0.75 33.11 5.22
CA ALA A 24 -1.80 33.79 4.49
C ALA A 24 -2.44 34.82 5.42
N GLY A 25 -2.08 36.07 5.25
CA GLY A 25 -2.71 37.27 5.76
C GLY A 25 -3.61 37.21 7.02
N ALA A 26 -4.15 38.30 7.46
CA ALA A 26 -4.93 38.42 8.70
C ALA A 26 -6.11 37.43 8.89
N ALA A 27 -6.56 36.77 7.84
CA ALA A 27 -7.58 35.72 7.93
C ALA A 27 -7.07 34.42 8.56
N SER A 28 -5.75 34.19 8.58
CA SER A 28 -5.13 32.95 9.10
C SER A 28 -4.99 32.91 10.62
N THR A 29 -5.27 34.01 11.31
CA THR A 29 -5.23 34.03 12.79
C THR A 29 -6.41 33.27 13.41
N LEU A 30 -7.46 32.99 12.66
CA LEU A 30 -8.66 32.30 13.13
C LEU A 30 -8.68 30.82 12.76
N PHE A 31 -7.99 30.42 11.68
CA PHE A 31 -7.99 29.04 11.19
C PHE A 31 -6.59 28.66 10.75
N ASN A 32 -6.08 27.56 11.30
CA ASN A 32 -4.79 27.00 10.86
C ASN A 32 -4.89 26.39 9.47
N GLU A 33 -6.00 25.71 9.19
CA GLU A 33 -6.24 25.00 7.93
C GLU A 33 -7.74 24.96 7.62
N VAL A 34 -8.08 25.00 6.32
CA VAL A 34 -9.45 24.81 5.85
C VAL A 34 -9.44 23.72 4.79
N VAL A 35 -9.95 22.54 5.14
CA VAL A 35 -10.08 21.40 4.22
C VAL A 35 -11.51 21.34 3.70
N ARG A 36 -11.68 21.41 2.38
CA ARG A 36 -12.97 21.26 1.72
C ARG A 36 -13.09 19.86 1.13
N VAL A 37 -14.03 19.08 1.63
CA VAL A 37 -14.41 17.80 1.05
C VAL A 37 -15.49 18.01 -0.02
N ARG A 38 -15.32 17.39 -1.19
CA ARG A 38 -16.32 17.41 -2.27
C ARG A 38 -16.36 16.03 -2.96
N ASN A 39 -17.52 15.70 -3.49
CA ASN A 39 -17.64 14.51 -4.33
C ASN A 39 -17.02 14.76 -5.71
N ILE A 40 -16.39 13.73 -6.25
CA ILE A 40 -15.87 13.67 -7.61
C ILE A 40 -16.42 12.42 -8.30
N GLY A 41 -16.68 12.48 -9.60
CA GLY A 41 -17.22 11.38 -10.40
C GLY A 41 -16.15 10.47 -11.04
N GLU A 42 -14.88 10.63 -10.69
CA GLU A 42 -13.78 10.01 -11.43
C GLU A 42 -13.24 8.72 -10.80
N GLY A 43 -13.72 8.32 -9.63
CA GLY A 43 -13.36 7.06 -8.98
C GLY A 43 -14.07 5.86 -9.59
N SER A 44 -13.45 4.68 -9.54
CA SER A 44 -14.08 3.44 -10.00
C SER A 44 -13.56 2.24 -9.24
N THR A 45 -14.47 1.28 -8.96
CA THR A 45 -14.11 -0.01 -8.35
C THR A 45 -14.79 -1.13 -9.12
N SER A 46 -14.02 -2.14 -9.49
CA SER A 46 -14.55 -3.34 -10.16
C SER A 46 -13.84 -4.58 -9.61
N TYR A 47 -14.64 -5.58 -9.21
CA TYR A 47 -14.15 -6.88 -8.75
C TYR A 47 -14.91 -8.00 -9.44
N TYR A 48 -14.19 -9.06 -9.77
CA TYR A 48 -14.71 -10.28 -10.38
C TYR A 48 -14.28 -11.46 -9.53
N SER A 49 -15.22 -12.32 -9.18
CA SER A 49 -14.96 -13.53 -8.41
C SER A 49 -15.48 -14.75 -9.15
N LEU A 50 -14.68 -15.81 -9.16
CA LEU A 50 -15.06 -17.14 -9.61
C LEU A 50 -14.87 -18.10 -8.44
N THR A 51 -15.94 -18.84 -8.11
CA THR A 51 -15.93 -19.82 -7.03
C THR A 51 -16.37 -21.17 -7.54
N VAL A 52 -15.61 -22.20 -7.16
CA VAL A 52 -15.97 -23.61 -7.37
C VAL A 52 -16.14 -24.24 -6.00
N ASP A 53 -17.35 -24.76 -5.74
CA ASP A 53 -17.69 -25.39 -4.48
C ASP A 53 -18.12 -26.83 -4.67
N ARG A 54 -17.65 -27.69 -3.77
CA ARG A 54 -18.10 -29.07 -3.64
C ARG A 54 -18.44 -29.36 -2.19
N PRO A 55 -19.72 -29.51 -1.84
CA PRO A 55 -20.16 -29.97 -0.54
C PRO A 55 -19.57 -31.33 -0.18
N MET A 56 -19.59 -31.68 1.12
CA MET A 56 -19.06 -32.96 1.60
C MET A 56 -19.74 -34.13 0.88
N LYS A 57 -18.97 -34.83 0.06
CA LYS A 57 -19.40 -36.03 -0.67
C LYS A 57 -18.23 -37.02 -0.72
N ASN A 58 -18.48 -38.27 -0.38
CA ASN A 58 -17.45 -39.28 -0.30
C ASN A 58 -16.30 -38.88 0.63
N ASN A 59 -16.64 -38.28 1.77
CA ASN A 59 -15.70 -37.79 2.78
C ASN A 59 -14.77 -36.64 2.33
N TRP A 60 -15.04 -35.98 1.23
CA TRP A 60 -14.28 -34.82 0.74
C TRP A 60 -15.20 -33.62 0.50
N SER A 61 -14.72 -32.44 0.88
CA SER A 61 -15.27 -31.15 0.43
C SER A 61 -14.16 -30.21 0.06
N TYR A 62 -14.44 -29.33 -0.89
CA TYR A 62 -13.54 -28.24 -1.22
C TYR A 62 -14.33 -27.00 -1.67
N ASN A 63 -13.74 -25.86 -1.41
CA ASN A 63 -14.16 -24.58 -1.96
C ASN A 63 -12.91 -23.87 -2.46
N VAL A 64 -12.92 -23.40 -3.70
CA VAL A 64 -11.83 -22.65 -4.30
C VAL A 64 -12.43 -21.39 -4.89
N SER A 65 -11.97 -20.23 -4.44
CA SER A 65 -12.39 -18.94 -4.92
C SER A 65 -11.19 -18.12 -5.39
N TYR A 66 -11.32 -17.52 -6.57
CA TYR A 66 -10.38 -16.53 -7.08
C TYR A 66 -11.11 -15.22 -7.30
N THR A 67 -10.56 -14.16 -6.73
CA THR A 67 -11.07 -12.79 -6.90
C THR A 67 -9.97 -11.92 -7.50
N THR A 68 -10.32 -11.12 -8.50
CA THR A 68 -9.45 -10.11 -9.07
C THR A 68 -10.20 -8.81 -9.26
N GLY A 69 -9.53 -7.68 -9.11
CA GLY A 69 -10.16 -6.40 -9.30
C GLY A 69 -9.23 -5.21 -9.30
N ARG A 70 -9.84 -4.06 -9.49
CA ARG A 70 -9.16 -2.77 -9.47
C ARG A 70 -10.03 -1.76 -8.74
N ALA A 71 -9.38 -0.91 -7.94
CA ALA A 71 -10.02 0.21 -7.29
C ALA A 71 -9.19 1.48 -7.53
N LYS A 72 -9.84 2.52 -8.02
CA LYS A 72 -9.23 3.83 -8.28
C LYS A 72 -10.03 4.91 -7.58
N GLU A 73 -9.34 5.84 -6.95
CA GLU A 73 -9.93 6.97 -6.23
C GLU A 73 -8.96 8.15 -6.15
N ALA A 74 -9.47 9.34 -5.93
CA ALA A 74 -8.63 10.51 -5.74
C ALA A 74 -8.00 10.54 -4.35
N GLN A 75 -8.68 9.98 -3.36
CA GLN A 75 -8.22 9.93 -1.98
C GLN A 75 -8.80 8.71 -1.28
N SER A 76 -7.95 7.97 -0.57
CA SER A 76 -8.38 6.85 0.25
C SER A 76 -8.83 7.35 1.62
N PHE A 77 -10.13 7.24 1.89
CA PHE A 77 -10.71 7.64 3.18
C PHE A 77 -10.59 6.53 4.22
N GLY A 78 -9.37 6.33 4.74
CA GLY A 78 -9.10 5.43 5.87
C GLY A 78 -9.10 6.13 7.23
N GLN A 79 -9.40 7.44 7.26
CA GLN A 79 -9.29 8.28 8.45
C GLN A 79 -10.64 8.88 8.82
N THR A 80 -10.83 9.14 10.11
CA THR A 80 -12.07 9.74 10.65
C THR A 80 -12.12 11.25 10.48
N VAL A 81 -10.97 11.90 10.26
CA VAL A 81 -10.85 13.35 10.14
C VAL A 81 -10.39 13.71 8.72
N ALA A 82 -11.07 14.67 8.10
CA ALA A 82 -10.79 15.10 6.72
C ALA A 82 -9.36 15.62 6.55
N LEU A 83 -8.83 16.32 7.54
CA LEU A 83 -7.47 16.83 7.56
C LEU A 83 -6.45 15.68 7.50
N ASP A 84 -6.62 14.65 8.31
CA ASP A 84 -5.75 13.47 8.28
C ASP A 84 -5.76 12.79 6.93
N GLY A 85 -6.91 12.67 6.30
CA GLY A 85 -7.02 12.13 4.95
C GLY A 85 -6.24 12.98 3.94
N TRP A 86 -6.32 14.31 4.05
CA TRP A 86 -5.61 15.24 3.17
C TRP A 86 -4.10 15.20 3.38
N THR A 87 -3.60 15.27 4.62
CA THR A 87 -2.17 15.25 4.94
C THR A 87 -1.50 13.91 4.59
N ARG A 88 -2.24 12.82 4.69
CA ARG A 88 -1.73 11.46 4.45
C ARG A 88 -1.86 10.98 3.01
N ASN A 89 -2.42 11.77 2.12
CA ASN A 89 -2.53 11.44 0.72
C ASN A 89 -1.18 11.70 0.01
N ALA A 90 -0.56 10.68 -0.56
CA ALA A 90 0.66 10.86 -1.34
C ALA A 90 0.31 11.51 -2.68
N VAL A 91 0.84 12.69 -2.95
CA VAL A 91 0.48 13.49 -4.11
C VAL A 91 1.69 14.17 -4.72
N PHE A 92 1.54 14.58 -5.95
CA PHE A 92 2.48 15.49 -6.59
C PHE A 92 2.17 16.96 -6.25
N ASN A 93 0.91 17.34 -6.37
CA ASN A 93 0.39 18.65 -6.00
C ASN A 93 -0.79 18.46 -5.04
N GLN A 94 -0.67 18.97 -3.84
CA GLN A 94 -1.62 18.74 -2.75
C GLN A 94 -3.05 19.20 -3.05
N ASN A 95 -3.22 20.22 -3.88
CA ASN A 95 -4.53 20.75 -4.27
C ASN A 95 -5.06 20.19 -5.59
N SER A 96 -4.32 19.26 -6.22
CA SER A 96 -4.76 18.60 -7.45
C SER A 96 -5.62 17.37 -7.12
N ILE A 97 -6.60 17.11 -7.98
CA ILE A 97 -7.34 15.87 -7.96
C ILE A 97 -6.61 14.88 -8.87
N GLU A 98 -5.95 13.90 -8.29
CA GLU A 98 -5.24 12.86 -9.01
C GLU A 98 -5.87 11.51 -8.69
N VAL A 99 -6.65 10.97 -9.65
CA VAL A 99 -7.21 9.63 -9.51
C VAL A 99 -6.14 8.59 -9.76
N SER A 100 -5.85 7.81 -8.74
CA SER A 100 -4.90 6.71 -8.83
C SER A 100 -5.40 5.47 -8.08
N ARG A 101 -4.56 4.46 -7.92
CA ARG A 101 -4.94 3.23 -7.22
C ARG A 101 -5.29 3.52 -5.76
N SER A 102 -6.40 2.91 -5.28
CA SER A 102 -6.82 2.94 -3.88
C SER A 102 -5.83 2.22 -2.98
N ASP A 103 -5.66 2.70 -1.74
CA ASP A 103 -4.91 1.99 -0.68
C ASP A 103 -5.54 0.62 -0.35
N PHE A 104 -6.82 0.47 -0.62
CA PHE A 104 -7.61 -0.73 -0.35
C PHE A 104 -7.70 -1.70 -1.53
N GLU A 105 -7.02 -1.42 -2.65
CA GLU A 105 -7.04 -2.33 -3.79
C GLU A 105 -6.40 -3.67 -3.42
N MET A 106 -7.19 -4.71 -3.44
CA MET A 106 -6.72 -6.10 -3.42
C MET A 106 -6.80 -6.67 -4.83
N ARG A 107 -5.66 -6.65 -5.54
CA ARG A 107 -5.65 -6.97 -6.97
C ARG A 107 -5.96 -8.41 -7.28
N HIS A 108 -5.43 -9.33 -6.49
CA HIS A 108 -5.63 -10.77 -6.65
C HIS A 108 -5.77 -11.42 -5.29
N ARG A 109 -6.74 -12.31 -5.15
CA ARG A 109 -6.93 -13.14 -3.96
C ARG A 109 -7.37 -14.54 -4.36
N VAL A 110 -6.68 -15.53 -3.87
CA VAL A 110 -7.05 -16.94 -3.95
C VAL A 110 -7.41 -17.40 -2.55
N GLN A 111 -8.56 -18.05 -2.39
CA GLN A 111 -8.96 -18.67 -1.14
C GLN A 111 -9.34 -20.12 -1.45
N THR A 112 -8.83 -21.05 -0.65
CA THR A 112 -9.10 -22.47 -0.82
C THR A 112 -9.36 -23.09 0.54
N THR A 113 -10.47 -23.80 0.66
CA THR A 113 -10.73 -24.69 1.78
C THR A 113 -10.79 -26.11 1.23
N LEU A 114 -10.01 -27.02 1.80
CA LEU A 114 -10.03 -28.44 1.51
C LEU A 114 -10.28 -29.19 2.81
N ALA A 115 -11.28 -30.05 2.84
CA ALA A 115 -11.52 -30.85 4.03
C ALA A 115 -11.75 -32.33 3.69
N ARG A 116 -11.25 -33.19 4.57
CA ARG A 116 -11.47 -34.62 4.54
C ARG A 116 -12.01 -35.11 5.87
N GLN A 117 -13.04 -35.92 5.82
CA GLN A 117 -13.63 -36.58 6.99
C GLN A 117 -13.20 -38.07 7.04
N PHE A 118 -12.86 -38.53 8.22
CA PHE A 118 -12.54 -39.91 8.53
C PHE A 118 -13.54 -40.38 9.57
N GLU A 119 -14.00 -41.62 9.46
CA GLU A 119 -14.81 -42.28 10.45
C GLU A 119 -14.08 -43.50 10.95
N PHE A 120 -13.51 -43.42 12.16
CA PHE A 120 -12.69 -44.49 12.75
C PHE A 120 -13.53 -45.53 13.48
N SER A 121 -14.73 -45.11 13.96
CA SER A 121 -15.72 -45.96 14.61
C SER A 121 -17.09 -45.31 14.39
N LYS A 122 -18.17 -46.11 14.58
CA LYS A 122 -19.53 -45.62 14.34
C LYS A 122 -19.83 -44.34 15.12
N GLY A 123 -20.05 -43.27 14.37
CA GLY A 123 -20.33 -41.93 14.92
C GLY A 123 -19.07 -41.14 15.32
N TRP A 124 -17.88 -41.70 15.41
CA TRP A 124 -16.64 -41.01 15.69
C TRP A 124 -16.05 -40.45 14.41
N LYS A 125 -16.29 -39.17 14.16
CA LYS A 125 -15.89 -38.50 12.91
C LYS A 125 -14.82 -37.48 13.16
N THR A 126 -13.65 -37.68 12.53
CA THR A 126 -12.54 -36.74 12.54
C THR A 126 -12.54 -36.01 11.19
N LYS A 127 -12.63 -34.69 11.23
CA LYS A 127 -12.53 -33.82 10.02
C LYS A 127 -11.23 -33.04 10.08
N VAL A 128 -10.41 -33.19 9.06
CA VAL A 128 -9.20 -32.38 8.86
C VAL A 128 -9.49 -31.37 7.77
N SER A 129 -9.30 -30.10 8.04
CA SER A 129 -9.55 -28.99 7.12
C SER A 129 -8.31 -28.13 6.97
N LEU A 130 -7.92 -27.87 5.73
CA LEU A 130 -6.88 -26.92 5.36
C LEU A 130 -7.54 -25.68 4.77
N TYR A 131 -7.15 -24.52 5.23
CA TYR A 131 -7.52 -23.24 4.66
C TYR A 131 -6.26 -22.56 4.13
N TYR A 132 -6.27 -22.21 2.86
CA TYR A 132 -5.23 -21.44 2.22
C TYR A 132 -5.78 -20.10 1.75
N GLU A 133 -5.07 -19.03 2.06
CA GLU A 133 -5.25 -17.72 1.46
C GLU A 133 -3.95 -17.25 0.83
N GLY A 134 -4.02 -16.92 -0.47
CA GLY A 134 -2.96 -16.25 -1.18
C GLY A 134 -3.49 -14.91 -1.72
N ARG A 135 -2.82 -13.79 -1.43
CA ARG A 135 -3.27 -12.49 -1.91
C ARG A 135 -2.13 -11.56 -2.28
N SER A 136 -2.39 -10.68 -3.25
CA SER A 136 -1.46 -9.59 -3.54
C SER A 136 -1.28 -8.72 -2.29
N GLY A 137 -0.06 -8.24 -2.08
CA GLY A 137 0.20 -7.26 -1.03
C GLY A 137 -0.48 -5.92 -1.31
N ASN A 138 -0.41 -5.02 -0.35
CA ASN A 138 -1.04 -3.71 -0.46
C ASN A 138 -0.29 -2.80 -1.45
N PRO A 139 -0.99 -1.89 -2.11
CA PRO A 139 -0.35 -0.85 -2.91
C PRO A 139 0.53 0.06 -2.05
N TYR A 140 1.59 0.62 -2.65
CA TYR A 140 2.45 1.60 -1.97
C TYR A 140 3.05 2.62 -2.93
N SER A 141 3.51 3.73 -2.36
CA SER A 141 4.09 4.87 -3.04
C SER A 141 5.53 5.10 -2.60
N TYR A 142 6.34 5.68 -3.47
CA TYR A 142 7.62 6.27 -3.10
C TYR A 142 7.45 7.75 -2.84
N THR A 143 7.89 8.21 -1.65
CA THR A 143 7.79 9.60 -1.21
C THR A 143 9.10 10.10 -0.63
N TYR A 144 9.28 11.42 -0.59
CA TYR A 144 10.35 12.04 0.18
C TYR A 144 10.00 12.04 1.67
N ASN A 145 11.03 12.12 2.52
CA ASN A 145 10.86 12.13 3.97
C ASN A 145 10.41 13.49 4.51
N ASN A 146 10.90 14.55 3.89
CA ASN A 146 10.60 15.92 4.29
C ASN A 146 9.48 16.53 3.44
N ASP A 147 9.00 17.69 3.84
CA ASP A 147 8.15 18.56 3.06
C ASP A 147 8.98 19.21 1.94
N VAL A 148 8.81 18.74 0.71
CA VAL A 148 9.58 19.23 -0.45
C VAL A 148 8.91 20.43 -1.08
N ASN A 149 7.59 20.44 -1.10
CA ASN A 149 6.80 21.46 -1.76
C ASN A 149 6.47 22.65 -0.84
N GLY A 150 6.67 22.53 0.47
CA GLY A 150 6.41 23.59 1.46
C GLY A 150 4.94 23.70 1.85
N ASP A 151 4.14 22.63 1.70
CA ASP A 151 2.71 22.64 2.05
C ASP A 151 2.44 22.37 3.54
N GLY A 152 3.49 22.18 4.33
CA GLY A 152 3.42 21.91 5.77
C GLY A 152 3.26 20.42 6.10
N VAL A 153 3.28 19.54 5.12
CA VAL A 153 3.14 18.10 5.30
C VAL A 153 4.42 17.36 4.91
N THR A 154 4.86 16.45 5.74
CA THR A 154 6.01 15.58 5.46
C THR A 154 5.55 14.22 4.95
N THR A 155 6.41 13.52 4.22
CA THR A 155 6.22 12.14 3.76
C THR A 155 5.06 11.93 2.75
N ASN A 156 4.45 12.98 2.21
CA ASN A 156 3.37 12.93 1.22
C ASN A 156 3.82 13.24 -0.21
N ASP A 157 4.99 13.85 -0.37
CA ASP A 157 5.53 14.27 -1.66
C ASP A 157 6.02 13.09 -2.51
N LEU A 158 5.36 12.82 -3.63
CA LEU A 158 5.78 11.77 -4.57
C LEU A 158 7.16 12.06 -5.16
N VAL A 159 7.94 11.01 -5.36
CA VAL A 159 9.31 11.13 -5.86
C VAL A 159 9.31 11.46 -7.34
N TYR A 160 10.07 12.51 -7.72
CA TYR A 160 10.42 12.76 -9.12
C TYR A 160 11.47 11.76 -9.58
N VAL A 161 11.27 11.16 -10.73
CA VAL A 161 12.17 10.17 -11.33
C VAL A 161 12.93 10.83 -12.49
N PRO A 162 14.23 11.11 -12.35
CA PRO A 162 15.01 11.76 -13.41
C PRO A 162 15.19 10.85 -14.60
N THR A 163 15.40 11.45 -15.76
CA THR A 163 15.73 10.75 -17.00
C THR A 163 17.17 10.21 -17.02
N GLY A 164 18.01 10.70 -16.13
CA GLY A 164 19.43 10.32 -15.97
C GLY A 164 20.19 11.41 -15.20
N ALA A 165 21.50 11.23 -15.09
CA ALA A 165 22.36 12.19 -14.38
C ALA A 165 22.40 13.60 -15.01
N GLY A 166 22.09 13.69 -16.31
CA GLY A 166 22.00 14.96 -17.04
C GLY A 166 20.61 15.58 -17.10
N ASP A 167 19.64 15.11 -16.29
CA ASP A 167 18.30 15.70 -16.26
C ASP A 167 18.36 17.14 -15.74
N PRO A 168 17.92 18.15 -16.54
CA PRO A 168 18.00 19.55 -16.15
C PRO A 168 17.11 19.92 -14.97
N LYS A 169 16.17 19.06 -14.61
CA LYS A 169 15.20 19.30 -13.53
C LYS A 169 15.75 18.97 -12.14
N ILE A 170 16.87 18.24 -12.08
CA ILE A 170 17.51 17.85 -10.82
C ILE A 170 18.95 18.37 -10.73
N SER A 171 19.45 18.46 -9.50
CA SER A 171 20.87 18.67 -9.23
C SER A 171 21.37 17.57 -8.29
N LEU A 172 22.43 16.88 -8.71
CA LEU A 172 23.08 15.83 -7.92
C LEU A 172 24.25 16.35 -7.06
N ALA A 173 24.37 17.67 -6.93
CA ALA A 173 25.49 18.32 -6.22
C ALA A 173 25.59 17.90 -4.73
N GLY A 174 24.48 17.41 -4.14
CA GLY A 174 24.46 16.90 -2.76
C GLY A 174 24.92 15.45 -2.59
N MET A 175 25.28 14.76 -3.68
CA MET A 175 25.67 13.35 -3.68
C MET A 175 27.09 13.16 -4.22
N ASN A 176 27.90 12.34 -3.55
CA ASN A 176 29.16 11.88 -4.10
C ASN A 176 28.94 10.84 -5.24
N PRO A 177 29.96 10.53 -6.07
CA PRO A 177 29.78 9.61 -7.19
C PRO A 177 29.24 8.22 -6.83
N ALA A 178 29.62 7.68 -5.67
CA ALA A 178 29.13 6.39 -5.21
C ALA A 178 27.62 6.46 -4.84
N GLN A 179 27.19 7.53 -4.22
CA GLN A 179 25.78 7.78 -3.89
C GLN A 179 24.95 7.99 -5.17
N GLN A 180 25.48 8.70 -6.17
CA GLN A 180 24.81 8.85 -7.47
C GLN A 180 24.62 7.50 -8.15
N ALA A 181 25.66 6.66 -8.19
CA ALA A 181 25.57 5.33 -8.76
C ALA A 181 24.52 4.46 -8.03
N ALA A 182 24.54 4.45 -6.70
CA ALA A 182 23.56 3.71 -5.89
C ALA A 182 22.13 4.25 -6.07
N TYR A 183 21.96 5.56 -6.21
CA TYR A 183 20.65 6.16 -6.49
C TYR A 183 20.06 5.70 -7.83
N PHE A 184 20.85 5.75 -8.92
CA PHE A 184 20.39 5.30 -10.23
C PHE A 184 20.20 3.78 -10.31
N ASP A 185 21.05 3.00 -9.64
CA ASP A 185 20.84 1.56 -9.50
C ASP A 185 19.51 1.26 -8.80
N PHE A 186 19.23 1.97 -7.73
CA PHE A 186 17.95 1.84 -7.03
C PHE A 186 16.76 2.22 -7.93
N LEU A 187 16.82 3.34 -8.67
CA LEU A 187 15.75 3.71 -9.61
C LEU A 187 15.48 2.61 -10.65
N SER A 188 16.53 1.95 -11.10
CA SER A 188 16.45 0.84 -12.06
C SER A 188 15.83 -0.41 -11.42
N THR A 189 16.34 -0.85 -10.28
CA THR A 189 15.95 -2.10 -9.62
C THR A 189 14.58 -2.02 -8.95
N SER A 190 14.17 -0.84 -8.49
CA SER A 190 12.84 -0.60 -7.89
C SER A 190 11.71 -0.54 -8.91
N GLY A 191 12.02 -0.39 -10.20
CA GLY A 191 11.05 -0.18 -11.27
C GLY A 191 10.54 1.26 -11.38
N LEU A 192 11.12 2.22 -10.64
CA LEU A 192 10.82 3.65 -10.74
C LEU A 192 11.20 4.20 -12.11
N ASN A 193 12.23 3.65 -12.77
CA ASN A 193 12.68 4.07 -14.09
C ASN A 193 11.60 4.08 -15.19
N LYS A 194 10.50 3.34 -14.99
CA LYS A 194 9.31 3.38 -15.87
C LYS A 194 8.63 4.75 -15.91
N TYR A 195 8.90 5.59 -14.92
CA TYR A 195 8.34 6.92 -14.77
C TYR A 195 9.38 8.03 -15.01
N ALA A 196 10.48 7.71 -15.67
CA ALA A 196 11.57 8.65 -15.93
C ALA A 196 11.06 9.93 -16.63
N GLY A 197 11.49 11.08 -16.13
CA GLY A 197 11.06 12.41 -16.58
C GLY A 197 9.79 12.93 -15.92
N GLY A 198 9.20 12.17 -14.97
CA GLY A 198 7.94 12.49 -14.27
C GLY A 198 7.88 11.90 -12.87
N PHE A 199 6.68 11.53 -12.45
CA PHE A 199 6.38 10.98 -11.13
C PHE A 199 5.78 9.59 -11.25
N ALA A 200 6.13 8.71 -10.33
CA ALA A 200 5.36 7.49 -10.13
C ALA A 200 4.01 7.88 -9.46
N PRO A 201 2.86 7.54 -10.05
CA PRO A 201 1.56 7.83 -9.45
C PRO A 201 1.45 7.23 -8.04
N ARG A 202 0.58 7.80 -7.21
CA ARG A 202 0.25 7.22 -5.92
C ARG A 202 -0.11 5.74 -6.09
N ASN A 203 0.44 4.89 -5.21
CA ASN A 203 0.15 3.45 -5.21
C ASN A 203 0.51 2.74 -6.52
N ALA A 204 1.51 3.24 -7.25
CA ALA A 204 1.97 2.61 -8.49
C ALA A 204 2.55 1.20 -8.27
N PHE A 205 3.05 0.91 -7.08
CA PHE A 205 3.72 -0.32 -6.72
C PHE A 205 2.84 -1.20 -5.83
N ILE A 206 3.12 -2.50 -5.82
CA ILE A 206 2.41 -3.48 -5.00
C ILE A 206 3.43 -4.26 -4.17
N GLN A 207 3.15 -4.42 -2.90
CA GLN A 207 3.95 -5.23 -1.99
C GLN A 207 3.96 -6.71 -2.42
N PRO A 208 4.92 -7.51 -1.96
CA PRO A 208 4.99 -8.92 -2.25
C PRO A 208 3.70 -9.67 -1.92
N TRP A 209 3.53 -10.81 -2.56
CA TRP A 209 2.42 -11.73 -2.34
C TRP A 209 2.45 -12.30 -0.92
N ILE A 210 1.29 -12.37 -0.28
CA ILE A 210 1.11 -12.88 1.09
C ILE A 210 0.42 -14.24 1.01
N ASN A 211 0.98 -15.24 1.69
CA ASN A 211 0.43 -16.59 1.78
C ASN A 211 0.13 -16.92 3.24
N GLN A 212 -1.01 -17.51 3.47
CA GLN A 212 -1.42 -18.07 4.76
C GLN A 212 -1.96 -19.47 4.57
N LEU A 213 -1.58 -20.39 5.42
CA LEU A 213 -2.10 -21.76 5.44
C LEU A 213 -2.44 -22.13 6.88
N ASP A 214 -3.70 -22.40 7.13
CA ASP A 214 -4.22 -22.81 8.44
C ASP A 214 -4.70 -24.25 8.40
N LEU A 215 -4.58 -24.96 9.53
CA LEU A 215 -5.06 -26.32 9.70
C LEU A 215 -6.06 -26.36 10.86
N ARG A 216 -7.23 -26.94 10.61
CA ARG A 216 -8.20 -27.27 11.66
C ARG A 216 -8.43 -28.77 11.70
N ILE A 217 -8.38 -29.33 12.91
CA ILE A 217 -8.78 -30.71 13.20
C ILE A 217 -10.01 -30.65 14.08
N THR A 218 -11.10 -31.27 13.65
CA THR A 218 -12.36 -31.35 14.39
C THR A 218 -12.69 -32.79 14.67
N GLN A 219 -12.99 -33.13 15.92
CA GLN A 219 -13.43 -34.44 16.37
C GLN A 219 -14.87 -34.39 16.84
N ARG A 220 -15.76 -35.15 16.23
CA ARG A 220 -17.12 -35.37 16.70
C ARG A 220 -17.17 -36.69 17.46
N ILE A 221 -17.78 -36.64 18.64
CA ILE A 221 -17.89 -37.74 19.59
C ILE A 221 -19.37 -37.92 19.90
N PRO A 222 -19.97 -39.06 19.57
CA PRO A 222 -21.34 -39.34 19.96
C PRO A 222 -21.41 -39.56 21.49
N VAL A 223 -22.26 -38.80 22.19
CA VAL A 223 -22.44 -38.96 23.65
C VAL A 223 -23.69 -39.80 23.91
N TYR A 224 -24.84 -39.34 23.43
CA TYR A 224 -26.09 -40.11 23.39
C TYR A 224 -27.02 -39.45 22.34
N SER A 225 -27.88 -40.24 21.69
CA SER A 225 -28.73 -39.71 20.63
C SER A 225 -29.76 -38.72 21.20
N PRO A 226 -29.92 -37.48 20.63
CA PRO A 226 -29.23 -36.93 19.48
C PRO A 226 -28.01 -36.03 19.81
N VAL A 227 -27.38 -36.18 20.98
CA VAL A 227 -26.31 -35.31 21.46
C VAL A 227 -24.94 -35.74 20.94
N GLU A 228 -24.24 -34.86 20.29
CA GLU A 228 -22.85 -35.00 19.86
C GLU A 228 -21.99 -33.92 20.54
N LEU A 229 -20.77 -34.28 20.96
CA LEU A 229 -19.74 -33.35 21.39
C LEU A 229 -18.81 -33.08 20.22
N GLU A 230 -18.54 -31.79 19.91
CA GLU A 230 -17.54 -31.40 18.93
C GLU A 230 -16.37 -30.70 19.62
N VAL A 231 -15.18 -31.25 19.45
CA VAL A 231 -13.92 -30.65 19.92
C VAL A 231 -13.08 -30.30 18.69
N PHE A 232 -12.50 -29.11 18.66
CA PHE A 232 -11.65 -28.69 17.54
C PHE A 232 -10.35 -28.05 18.03
N MET A 233 -9.34 -28.12 17.16
CA MET A 233 -8.03 -27.51 17.36
C MET A 233 -7.64 -26.77 16.08
N ASP A 234 -7.27 -25.50 16.23
CA ASP A 234 -6.82 -24.64 15.14
C ASP A 234 -5.32 -24.38 15.23
N PHE A 235 -4.64 -24.60 14.13
CA PHE A 235 -3.24 -24.23 13.93
C PHE A 235 -3.20 -23.08 12.92
N ILE A 236 -3.09 -21.86 13.44
CA ILE A 236 -3.05 -20.66 12.62
C ILE A 236 -1.64 -20.50 12.05
N ASN A 237 -1.56 -20.16 10.76
CA ASN A 237 -0.32 -20.03 10.01
C ASN A 237 0.56 -21.32 10.04
N PHE A 238 -0.11 -22.46 9.95
CA PHE A 238 0.53 -23.79 9.93
C PHE A 238 1.61 -23.92 8.84
N GLY A 239 1.42 -23.23 7.72
CA GLY A 239 2.37 -23.19 6.62
C GLY A 239 3.76 -22.69 7.01
N TYR A 240 3.87 -21.84 8.05
CA TYR A 240 5.14 -21.32 8.54
C TYR A 240 6.11 -22.44 9.00
N TRP A 241 5.59 -23.54 9.49
CA TRP A 241 6.39 -24.70 9.90
C TRP A 241 7.06 -25.39 8.72
N PHE A 242 6.47 -25.32 7.52
CA PHE A 242 7.01 -25.94 6.31
C PHE A 242 7.96 -25.00 5.56
N SER A 243 7.59 -23.73 5.45
CA SER A 243 8.39 -22.76 4.70
C SER A 243 8.19 -21.35 5.24
N ARG A 244 9.20 -20.87 5.95
CA ARG A 244 9.26 -19.47 6.38
C ARG A 244 9.38 -18.49 5.22
N GLN A 245 9.90 -18.95 4.08
CA GLN A 245 10.05 -18.11 2.88
C GLN A 245 8.70 -17.81 2.23
N TYR A 246 7.78 -18.77 2.20
CA TYR A 246 6.48 -18.62 1.52
C TYR A 246 5.35 -18.22 2.47
N PHE A 247 5.39 -18.67 3.72
CA PHE A 247 4.34 -18.44 4.71
C PHE A 247 4.80 -17.60 5.90
N GLY A 248 6.06 -17.12 5.88
CA GLY A 248 6.59 -16.25 6.90
C GLY A 248 6.13 -14.81 6.71
N ASP A 249 6.57 -13.96 7.62
CA ASP A 249 6.32 -12.54 7.52
C ASP A 249 6.85 -12.01 6.19
N VAL A 250 5.97 -11.49 5.40
CA VAL A 250 6.35 -10.68 4.26
C VAL A 250 7.19 -9.54 4.84
N LYS A 251 8.45 -9.45 4.44
CA LYS A 251 9.24 -8.27 4.71
C LYS A 251 8.56 -7.12 3.97
N LEU A 252 7.59 -6.53 4.62
CA LEU A 252 7.06 -5.25 4.24
C LEU A 252 8.27 -4.35 4.07
N LEU A 253 8.31 -3.58 3.02
CA LEU A 253 9.41 -2.64 2.74
C LEU A 253 9.54 -1.69 3.95
N THR A 254 10.35 -2.13 4.92
CA THR A 254 10.39 -1.62 6.29
C THR A 254 11.30 -0.42 6.42
N ASN A 255 11.21 0.54 5.56
CA ASN A 255 11.83 1.82 5.86
C ASN A 255 10.78 2.92 5.96
N THR A 256 9.68 2.60 6.60
CA THR A 256 8.63 3.57 6.84
C THR A 256 8.44 3.67 8.34
N ASN A 257 8.79 4.82 8.90
CA ASN A 257 8.30 5.22 10.21
C ASN A 257 6.76 5.29 10.25
N ASN A 258 6.09 4.90 9.15
CA ASN A 258 4.66 4.91 8.96
C ASN A 258 4.19 3.66 8.19
N ALA A 259 4.24 2.50 8.85
CA ALA A 259 3.70 1.24 8.33
C ALA A 259 2.20 1.32 7.96
N VAL A 260 1.49 2.34 8.44
CA VAL A 260 0.05 2.52 8.24
C VAL A 260 -0.29 3.01 6.82
N TYR A 261 0.64 3.67 6.11
CA TYR A 261 0.34 4.32 4.81
C TYR A 261 1.06 3.71 3.62
N TYR A 262 1.75 2.58 3.81
CA TYR A 262 2.44 1.88 2.74
C TYR A 262 3.28 2.81 1.85
N ARG A 263 4.15 3.59 2.48
CA ARG A 263 5.08 4.47 1.79
C ARG A 263 6.50 3.98 1.94
N ARG A 264 7.26 4.07 0.86
CA ARG A 264 8.71 3.89 0.89
C ARG A 264 9.39 5.24 0.75
N ILE A 265 10.13 5.60 1.79
CA ILE A 265 10.83 6.88 1.84
C ILE A 265 12.17 6.78 1.09
N MET A 266 12.39 7.74 0.19
CA MET A 266 13.59 7.81 -0.67
C MET A 266 14.70 8.70 -0.12
N GLY A 267 14.55 9.27 1.06
CA GLY A 267 15.43 10.31 1.61
C GLY A 267 14.77 11.68 1.54
N ASN A 268 15.56 12.72 1.67
CA ASN A 268 15.09 14.10 1.63
C ASN A 268 15.33 14.71 0.24
N ALA A 269 14.59 15.77 -0.06
CA ALA A 269 14.86 16.60 -1.22
C ALA A 269 14.58 18.07 -0.90
N SER A 270 15.22 18.97 -1.64
CA SER A 270 15.00 20.42 -1.54
C SER A 270 15.12 21.05 -2.92
N TYR A 271 14.84 22.34 -3.04
CA TYR A 271 15.08 23.07 -4.28
C TYR A 271 16.24 24.03 -4.11
N ASN A 272 17.11 24.08 -5.12
CA ASN A 272 18.15 25.11 -5.22
C ASN A 272 17.58 26.43 -5.78
N ALA A 273 18.44 27.45 -5.84
CA ALA A 273 18.07 28.77 -6.37
C ALA A 273 17.65 28.76 -7.85
N ALA A 274 18.12 27.77 -8.63
CA ALA A 274 17.74 27.57 -10.02
C ALA A 274 16.39 26.84 -10.19
N GLY A 275 15.74 26.45 -9.10
CA GLY A 275 14.48 25.69 -9.12
C GLY A 275 14.63 24.21 -9.43
N GLN A 276 15.87 23.70 -9.44
CA GLN A 276 16.15 22.27 -9.60
C GLN A 276 15.91 21.52 -8.28
N LEU A 277 15.35 20.33 -8.36
CA LEU A 277 15.23 19.43 -7.24
C LEU A 277 16.60 18.83 -6.88
N VAL A 278 16.96 18.88 -5.62
CA VAL A 278 18.24 18.36 -5.06
C VAL A 278 17.90 17.20 -4.11
N PRO A 279 17.83 15.98 -4.60
CA PRO A 279 17.59 14.82 -3.75
C PRO A 279 18.84 14.47 -2.94
N THR A 280 18.65 13.94 -1.74
CA THR A 280 19.69 13.33 -0.92
C THR A 280 19.45 11.83 -0.85
N TRP A 281 20.49 11.05 -1.04
CA TRP A 281 20.44 9.61 -0.95
C TRP A 281 21.28 9.12 0.25
N THR A 282 20.62 8.47 1.18
CA THR A 282 21.25 7.72 2.27
C THR A 282 21.00 6.24 1.99
N ALA A 283 22.05 5.54 1.60
CA ALA A 283 21.99 4.10 1.35
C ALA A 283 21.69 3.31 2.64
#